data_e86aa5a66914756e60df7af7b231cb3d
#
_entry.id   e86aa5a66914756e60df7af7b231cb3d
#
_cell.length_a   1.000
_cell.length_b   1.000
_cell.length_c   1.000
_cell.angle_alpha   90.00
_cell.angle_beta   90.00
_cell.angle_gamma   90.00
#
_symmetry.space_group_name_H-M   'P 1'
#
loop_
_entity.id
_entity.type
_entity.pdbx_description
1 polymer ?
#
loop_
_entity_poly.entity_id
_entity_poly.type
_entity_poly.pdbx_seq_one_letter_code
_entity_poly.pdbx_strand_id
1 'polypeptide(L)'
;VLAGCGKSADSGESTQAATESSTETGTQAETGTETVEYGDDAYVDGINVGDYVTLGEYKGIEVTAEAPAVTDEYLQSYIDYVLQSNMVTTDITDRAVQNGDFTNIDYEGKIDGVAFDGGTAQGYDLEIGSGSFIPGFEDGLIGAAIGETRDVTVTFPESYPSEEVAGKEAVFTVTVNSIHTETIPELTDELVKGLEGNCSTVDEYRQYAYELLMEDEQSTHDSNAQMDILAKVVENSEFKEPPAEMVTRYYDRIKSNMSSYAAMYGYDLESFMAATGSSEEQLQESAEQASREIIAMKAIADAENLNVTDEDMDEELAKNAGDYGYEDMEEYKKALDLKGNKEYMMTEKVLSFLFDNAVITDTQPEETAAQETSAEETAQADETETGTAAETASETQTETK
;
A
#
# COMPACT_ATOMS: atom_id res chain seq x y z
N VAL A 1 -8.71 -14.59 -4.07
CA VAL A 1 -7.95 -13.50 -3.40
C VAL A 1 -8.98 -12.59 -2.75
N LEU A 2 -9.33 -12.85 -1.50
CA LEU A 2 -10.17 -11.98 -0.66
C LEU A 2 -9.22 -11.02 0.04
N ALA A 3 -9.14 -9.77 -0.41
CA ALA A 3 -8.40 -8.73 0.28
C ALA A 3 -9.15 -8.37 1.57
N GLY A 4 -8.57 -8.69 2.72
CA GLY A 4 -9.06 -8.25 4.01
C GLY A 4 -8.89 -6.74 4.16
N CYS A 5 -9.96 -6.03 4.49
CA CYS A 5 -9.90 -4.67 5.01
C CYS A 5 -9.48 -4.73 6.47
N GLY A 6 -8.25 -4.32 6.76
CA GLY A 6 -7.77 -4.11 8.11
C GLY A 6 -8.52 -2.95 8.77
N LYS A 7 -8.89 -3.14 10.02
CA LYS A 7 -9.46 -2.12 10.90
C LYS A 7 -8.45 -1.01 11.12
N SER A 8 -8.75 0.22 10.72
CA SER A 8 -8.14 1.40 11.29
C SER A 8 -8.99 1.90 12.46
N ALA A 9 -8.38 1.96 13.63
CA ALA A 9 -8.97 2.52 14.83
C ALA A 9 -8.97 4.05 14.78
N ASP A 10 -10.06 4.56 15.26
CA ASP A 10 -10.47 5.93 15.56
C ASP A 10 -9.43 6.76 16.30
N SER A 11 -9.25 8.02 15.89
CA SER A 11 -8.99 9.12 16.82
C SER A 11 -9.32 10.48 16.21
N GLY A 12 -10.40 11.12 16.73
CA GLY A 12 -10.35 12.41 17.43
C GLY A 12 -10.18 13.67 16.61
N GLU A 13 -11.30 14.29 16.36
CA GLU A 13 -11.67 15.69 16.60
C GLU A 13 -10.52 16.73 16.74
N SER A 14 -10.44 17.71 15.83
CA SER A 14 -10.35 19.12 16.20
C SER A 14 -10.43 20.09 15.00
N THR A 15 -11.42 20.95 15.16
CA THR A 15 -11.55 22.38 14.81
C THR A 15 -11.68 22.84 13.37
N GLN A 16 -12.89 23.39 13.18
CA GLN A 16 -13.37 24.32 12.15
C GLN A 16 -12.43 25.50 11.91
N ALA A 17 -12.23 25.82 10.64
CA ALA A 17 -12.22 27.21 10.19
C ALA A 17 -12.88 27.30 8.81
N ALA A 18 -13.98 27.99 8.79
CA ALA A 18 -14.73 28.35 7.59
C ALA A 18 -13.95 29.39 6.77
N THR A 19 -13.94 29.25 5.44
CA THR A 19 -14.06 30.42 4.55
C THR A 19 -14.74 30.00 3.25
N GLU A 20 -15.68 30.80 2.88
CA GLU A 20 -16.62 30.66 1.77
C GLU A 20 -15.98 30.86 0.40
N SER A 21 -16.65 30.26 -0.58
CA SER A 21 -16.89 30.76 -1.95
C SER A 21 -15.81 30.54 -3.00
N SER A 22 -16.09 29.60 -3.90
CA SER A 22 -16.35 29.94 -5.31
C SER A 22 -16.94 28.75 -6.05
N THR A 23 -18.08 29.02 -6.64
CA THR A 23 -18.84 28.19 -7.59
C THR A 23 -18.01 27.98 -8.85
N GLU A 24 -17.61 26.76 -9.15
CA GLU A 24 -17.38 26.36 -10.53
C GLU A 24 -17.88 24.92 -10.74
N THR A 25 -18.74 24.85 -11.74
CA THR A 25 -19.41 23.68 -12.28
C THR A 25 -18.40 22.64 -12.75
N GLY A 26 -17.99 21.76 -11.86
CA GLY A 26 -17.32 20.52 -12.21
C GLY A 26 -18.39 19.46 -12.49
N THR A 27 -18.49 19.04 -13.73
CA THR A 27 -19.29 17.90 -14.19
C THR A 27 -18.87 16.68 -13.35
N GLN A 28 -19.70 16.32 -12.35
CA GLN A 28 -19.63 15.01 -11.74
C GLN A 28 -19.90 14.00 -12.85
N ALA A 29 -18.89 13.23 -13.22
CA ALA A 29 -19.11 11.97 -13.88
C ALA A 29 -19.90 11.11 -12.89
N GLU A 30 -21.20 11.03 -13.09
CA GLU A 30 -22.03 9.97 -12.51
C GLU A 30 -21.49 8.65 -13.07
N THR A 31 -20.57 8.01 -12.37
CA THR A 31 -20.38 6.57 -12.48
C THR A 31 -21.57 5.93 -11.81
N GLY A 32 -22.68 5.90 -12.50
CA GLY A 32 -23.80 5.03 -12.18
C GLY A 32 -23.29 3.60 -12.34
N THR A 33 -22.82 2.99 -11.27
CA THR A 33 -22.74 1.55 -11.17
C THR A 33 -24.19 1.06 -11.22
N GLU A 34 -24.65 0.65 -12.41
CA GLU A 34 -25.85 -0.17 -12.51
C GLU A 34 -25.62 -1.38 -11.58
N THR A 35 -26.37 -1.45 -10.49
CA THR A 35 -26.36 -2.63 -9.62
C THR A 35 -26.90 -3.78 -10.45
N VAL A 36 -26.00 -4.67 -10.88
CA VAL A 36 -26.39 -5.89 -11.59
C VAL A 36 -27.17 -6.76 -10.60
N GLU A 37 -28.46 -6.99 -10.87
CA GLU A 37 -29.27 -7.94 -10.10
C GLU A 37 -28.97 -9.36 -10.61
N TYR A 38 -28.41 -10.18 -9.74
CA TYR A 38 -28.18 -11.60 -9.99
C TYR A 38 -29.36 -12.43 -9.48
N GLY A 39 -29.65 -13.56 -10.15
CA GLY A 39 -30.64 -14.55 -9.71
C GLY A 39 -30.23 -15.25 -8.40
N ASP A 40 -31.17 -16.07 -7.88
CA ASP A 40 -30.88 -16.80 -6.64
C ASP A 40 -29.73 -17.81 -6.79
N ASP A 41 -29.61 -18.44 -7.96
CA ASP A 41 -28.54 -19.41 -8.26
C ASP A 41 -27.12 -18.81 -8.31
N ALA A 42 -27.03 -17.49 -8.28
CA ALA A 42 -25.77 -16.78 -8.15
C ALA A 42 -25.20 -16.80 -6.71
N TYR A 43 -25.98 -17.22 -5.75
CA TYR A 43 -25.65 -17.26 -4.32
C TYR A 43 -25.83 -18.68 -3.74
N VAL A 44 -25.01 -19.04 -2.75
CA VAL A 44 -25.02 -20.38 -2.16
C VAL A 44 -26.33 -20.72 -1.41
N ASP A 45 -27.01 -19.73 -0.87
CA ASP A 45 -28.31 -19.93 -0.21
C ASP A 45 -29.45 -20.20 -1.22
N GLY A 46 -29.26 -19.91 -2.51
CA GLY A 46 -30.20 -20.17 -3.59
C GLY A 46 -30.10 -21.56 -4.20
N ILE A 47 -29.08 -22.33 -3.87
CA ILE A 47 -28.79 -23.63 -4.46
C ILE A 47 -28.78 -24.76 -3.39
N ASN A 48 -28.95 -26.00 -3.83
CA ASN A 48 -28.65 -27.17 -3.00
C ASN A 48 -27.19 -27.59 -3.24
N VAL A 49 -26.26 -27.17 -2.35
CA VAL A 49 -24.82 -27.41 -2.52
C VAL A 49 -24.43 -28.88 -2.66
N GLY A 50 -25.23 -29.82 -2.10
CA GLY A 50 -25.01 -31.25 -2.26
C GLY A 50 -25.19 -31.75 -3.70
N ASP A 51 -25.80 -30.97 -4.58
CA ASP A 51 -25.86 -31.27 -6.00
C ASP A 51 -24.58 -30.96 -6.76
N TYR A 52 -23.70 -30.11 -6.17
CA TYR A 52 -22.50 -29.58 -6.80
C TYR A 52 -21.20 -30.06 -6.16
N VAL A 53 -21.20 -30.44 -4.88
CA VAL A 53 -19.98 -30.88 -4.16
C VAL A 53 -20.24 -32.16 -3.36
N THR A 54 -19.25 -33.04 -3.36
CA THR A 54 -19.11 -34.12 -2.37
C THR A 54 -17.85 -33.81 -1.59
N LEU A 55 -18.00 -33.35 -0.34
CA LEU A 55 -16.87 -33.00 0.52
C LEU A 55 -15.98 -34.22 0.77
N GLY A 56 -14.68 -34.02 0.63
CA GLY A 56 -13.66 -34.93 1.11
C GLY A 56 -13.33 -34.68 2.59
N GLU A 57 -12.10 -34.98 2.97
CA GLU A 57 -11.61 -34.67 4.31
C GLU A 57 -11.35 -33.16 4.46
N TYR A 58 -11.97 -32.52 5.46
CA TYR A 58 -11.87 -31.08 5.73
C TYR A 58 -11.50 -30.78 7.20
N LYS A 59 -11.31 -31.80 8.04
CA LYS A 59 -10.76 -31.68 9.40
C LYS A 59 -9.41 -32.35 9.49
N GLY A 60 -8.52 -31.83 10.29
CA GLY A 60 -7.18 -32.37 10.45
C GLY A 60 -6.30 -32.13 9.22
N ILE A 61 -6.63 -31.14 8.40
CA ILE A 61 -5.84 -30.75 7.23
C ILE A 61 -4.45 -30.31 7.71
N GLU A 62 -3.40 -30.88 7.13
CA GLU A 62 -2.03 -30.53 7.45
C GLU A 62 -1.51 -29.47 6.47
N VAL A 63 -1.09 -28.32 6.97
CA VAL A 63 -0.42 -27.25 6.19
C VAL A 63 0.88 -26.84 6.85
N THR A 64 1.76 -26.23 6.04
CA THR A 64 2.97 -25.59 6.54
C THR A 64 2.87 -24.10 6.26
N ALA A 65 3.11 -23.27 7.27
CA ALA A 65 3.16 -21.83 7.14
C ALA A 65 4.51 -21.29 7.63
N GLU A 66 4.92 -20.16 7.15
CA GLU A 66 6.11 -19.48 7.67
C GLU A 66 5.76 -18.84 9.01
N ALA A 67 6.54 -19.10 10.05
CA ALA A 67 6.29 -18.52 11.37
C ALA A 67 6.33 -16.99 11.32
N PRO A 68 5.39 -16.29 11.99
CA PRO A 68 5.42 -14.83 12.04
C PRO A 68 6.70 -14.34 12.71
N ALA A 69 7.38 -13.39 12.09
CA ALA A 69 8.63 -12.87 12.60
C ALA A 69 8.82 -11.38 12.23
N VAL A 70 9.25 -10.62 13.22
CA VAL A 70 9.66 -9.23 13.04
C VAL A 70 11.16 -9.14 13.26
N THR A 71 11.91 -8.89 12.21
CA THR A 71 13.35 -8.67 12.29
C THR A 71 13.68 -7.28 12.81
N ASP A 72 14.89 -7.10 13.37
CA ASP A 72 15.38 -5.78 13.79
C ASP A 72 15.40 -4.78 12.63
N GLU A 73 15.68 -5.25 11.41
CA GLU A 73 15.68 -4.43 10.19
C GLU A 73 14.26 -3.97 9.82
N TYR A 74 13.29 -4.87 9.89
CA TYR A 74 11.87 -4.53 9.63
C TYR A 74 11.35 -3.53 10.65
N LEU A 75 11.59 -3.77 11.95
CA LEU A 75 11.25 -2.83 13.01
C LEU A 75 11.90 -1.45 12.78
N GLN A 76 13.19 -1.42 12.39
CA GLN A 76 13.87 -0.15 12.13
C GLN A 76 13.28 0.57 10.90
N SER A 77 12.97 -0.16 9.84
CA SER A 77 12.34 0.39 8.63
C SER A 77 10.98 1.02 8.93
N TYR A 78 10.18 0.38 9.78
CA TYR A 78 8.91 0.95 10.26
C TYR A 78 9.13 2.25 11.05
N ILE A 79 10.09 2.25 11.98
CA ILE A 79 10.44 3.44 12.77
C ILE A 79 10.90 4.57 11.86
N ASP A 80 11.76 4.28 10.89
CA ASP A 80 12.25 5.27 9.93
C ASP A 80 11.11 5.86 9.08
N TYR A 81 10.15 5.03 8.66
CA TYR A 81 8.94 5.48 8.00
C TYR A 81 8.11 6.43 8.87
N VAL A 82 7.91 6.08 10.16
CA VAL A 82 7.19 6.95 11.10
C VAL A 82 7.93 8.27 11.30
N LEU A 83 9.25 8.25 11.44
CA LEU A 83 10.06 9.48 11.56
C LEU A 83 9.96 10.35 10.30
N GLN A 84 9.98 9.75 9.12
CA GLN A 84 9.81 10.46 7.85
C GLN A 84 8.41 11.06 7.71
N SER A 85 7.38 10.38 8.20
CA SER A 85 6.00 10.91 8.21
C SER A 85 5.80 12.04 9.24
N ASN A 86 6.74 12.21 10.18
CA ASN A 86 6.73 13.24 11.22
C ASN A 86 7.88 14.24 11.05
N MET A 87 8.26 14.58 9.81
CA MET A 87 9.29 15.57 9.55
C MET A 87 8.98 16.90 10.24
N VAL A 88 10.03 17.54 10.74
CA VAL A 88 9.95 18.85 11.41
C VAL A 88 10.26 19.94 10.41
N THR A 89 9.28 20.81 10.17
CA THR A 89 9.44 22.02 9.37
C THR A 89 10.02 23.14 10.23
N THR A 90 11.07 23.77 9.73
CA THR A 90 11.70 24.93 10.40
C THR A 90 11.76 26.10 9.43
N ASP A 91 11.10 27.19 9.81
CA ASP A 91 11.13 28.44 9.02
C ASP A 91 12.51 29.08 9.04
N ILE A 92 12.99 29.44 7.87
CA ILE A 92 14.24 30.19 7.68
C ILE A 92 13.90 31.64 7.38
N THR A 93 14.37 32.56 8.26
CA THR A 93 14.05 33.99 8.14
C THR A 93 15.30 34.90 8.02
N ASP A 94 16.49 34.34 8.19
CA ASP A 94 17.73 35.07 8.36
C ASP A 94 18.78 34.88 7.25
N ARG A 95 18.46 34.04 6.24
CA ARG A 95 19.34 33.78 5.11
C ARG A 95 18.59 33.65 3.78
N ALA A 96 19.33 33.68 2.71
CA ALA A 96 18.84 33.43 1.36
C ALA A 96 18.68 31.92 1.09
N VAL A 97 17.96 31.60 0.01
CA VAL A 97 17.69 30.25 -0.53
C VAL A 97 19.00 29.48 -0.75
N GLN A 98 19.02 28.24 -0.32
CA GLN A 98 20.10 27.28 -0.51
C GLN A 98 19.56 25.98 -1.11
N ASN A 99 20.45 25.13 -1.63
CA ASN A 99 20.09 23.81 -2.09
C ASN A 99 19.59 22.96 -0.90
N GLY A 100 18.50 22.22 -1.08
CA GLY A 100 17.81 21.45 -0.04
C GLY A 100 16.80 22.24 0.78
N ASP A 101 16.59 23.54 0.49
CA ASP A 101 15.53 24.32 1.10
C ASP A 101 14.19 24.07 0.35
N PHE A 102 13.11 24.09 1.11
CA PHE A 102 11.77 24.23 0.58
C PHE A 102 11.43 25.71 0.49
N THR A 103 11.02 26.16 -0.68
CA THR A 103 10.65 27.55 -0.93
C THR A 103 9.21 27.64 -1.38
N ASN A 104 8.41 28.47 -0.70
CA ASN A 104 7.11 28.85 -1.22
C ASN A 104 7.29 29.98 -2.22
N ILE A 105 6.88 29.76 -3.48
CA ILE A 105 7.10 30.69 -4.58
C ILE A 105 5.83 31.04 -5.34
N ASP A 106 5.81 32.27 -5.87
CA ASP A 106 4.91 32.64 -6.96
C ASP A 106 5.73 32.75 -8.23
N TYR A 107 5.26 32.20 -9.34
CA TYR A 107 5.96 32.33 -10.61
C TYR A 107 5.04 32.59 -11.79
N GLU A 108 5.55 33.37 -12.77
CA GLU A 108 4.91 33.62 -14.06
C GLU A 108 5.95 33.41 -15.17
N GLY A 109 5.78 32.36 -15.98
CA GLY A 109 6.63 32.02 -17.13
C GLY A 109 6.14 32.66 -18.44
N LYS A 110 7.06 33.23 -19.20
CA LYS A 110 6.80 33.83 -20.51
C LYS A 110 7.78 33.34 -21.56
N ILE A 111 7.29 33.04 -22.75
CA ILE A 111 8.07 32.81 -23.97
C ILE A 111 7.83 33.99 -24.91
N ASP A 112 8.89 34.65 -25.37
CA ASP A 112 8.83 35.86 -26.18
C ASP A 112 7.91 36.98 -25.58
N GLY A 113 7.83 37.03 -24.24
CA GLY A 113 7.02 38.01 -23.51
C GLY A 113 5.55 37.62 -23.34
N VAL A 114 5.12 36.45 -23.81
CA VAL A 114 3.75 35.93 -23.71
C VAL A 114 3.70 34.79 -22.71
N ALA A 115 2.78 34.87 -21.74
CA ALA A 115 2.54 33.79 -20.80
C ALA A 115 2.01 32.55 -21.53
N PHE A 116 2.39 31.36 -21.07
CA PHE A 116 1.96 30.08 -21.63
C PHE A 116 1.22 29.26 -20.60
N ASP A 117 0.43 28.31 -21.06
CA ASP A 117 -0.39 27.46 -20.19
C ASP A 117 0.48 26.56 -19.31
N GLY A 118 0.14 26.47 -18.00
CA GLY A 118 0.96 25.77 -17.01
C GLY A 118 2.22 26.53 -16.55
N GLY A 119 2.49 27.72 -17.10
CA GLY A 119 3.66 28.54 -16.72
C GLY A 119 3.45 29.44 -15.51
N THR A 120 2.29 29.41 -14.83
CA THR A 120 1.97 30.33 -13.73
C THR A 120 1.40 29.58 -12.53
N ALA A 121 1.93 29.86 -11.34
CA ALA A 121 1.34 29.41 -10.08
C ALA A 121 1.63 30.43 -8.97
N GLN A 122 0.85 30.34 -7.88
CA GLN A 122 1.02 31.11 -6.67
C GLN A 122 1.05 30.16 -5.47
N GLY A 123 1.93 30.45 -4.51
CA GLY A 123 2.06 29.67 -3.29
C GLY A 123 2.53 28.23 -3.54
N TYR A 124 3.35 28.02 -4.57
CA TYR A 124 3.88 26.70 -4.88
C TYR A 124 5.07 26.36 -3.98
N ASP A 125 5.02 25.23 -3.30
CA ASP A 125 6.13 24.73 -2.49
C ASP A 125 7.09 23.91 -3.35
N LEU A 126 8.35 24.35 -3.42
CA LEU A 126 9.39 23.77 -4.25
C LEU A 126 10.63 23.45 -3.40
N GLU A 127 11.06 22.20 -3.42
CA GLU A 127 12.35 21.79 -2.89
C GLU A 127 13.47 22.13 -3.89
N ILE A 128 14.42 22.95 -3.47
CA ILE A 128 15.54 23.40 -4.31
C ILE A 128 16.60 22.31 -4.42
N GLY A 129 16.81 21.83 -5.62
CA GLY A 129 17.70 20.72 -5.96
C GLY A 129 16.99 19.37 -6.15
N SER A 130 15.66 19.36 -6.07
CA SER A 130 14.85 18.16 -6.33
C SER A 130 14.86 17.72 -7.79
N GLY A 131 15.08 18.65 -8.72
CA GLY A 131 14.96 18.42 -10.15
C GLY A 131 13.51 18.31 -10.63
N SER A 132 12.55 18.77 -9.83
CA SER A 132 11.11 18.77 -10.18
C SER A 132 10.75 19.76 -11.27
N PHE A 133 11.57 20.81 -11.42
CA PHE A 133 11.44 21.82 -12.47
C PHE A 133 12.43 21.60 -13.61
N ILE A 134 12.23 22.31 -14.71
CA ILE A 134 13.15 22.26 -15.86
C ILE A 134 14.55 22.73 -15.45
N PRO A 135 15.61 22.15 -16.05
CA PRO A 135 16.99 22.44 -15.67
C PRO A 135 17.32 23.93 -15.63
N GLY A 136 17.93 24.37 -14.53
CA GLY A 136 18.33 25.76 -14.32
C GLY A 136 17.29 26.62 -13.58
N PHE A 137 16.05 26.17 -13.42
CA PHE A 137 15.02 26.94 -12.71
C PHE A 137 15.35 27.02 -11.21
N GLU A 138 15.56 25.89 -10.57
CA GLU A 138 15.89 25.80 -9.14
C GLU A 138 17.24 26.44 -8.83
N ASP A 139 18.26 26.22 -9.67
CA ASP A 139 19.56 26.86 -9.57
C ASP A 139 19.46 28.41 -9.63
N GLY A 140 18.53 28.93 -10.45
CA GLY A 140 18.26 30.36 -10.57
C GLY A 140 17.70 31.00 -9.30
N LEU A 141 17.13 30.18 -8.38
CA LEU A 141 16.58 30.65 -7.11
C LEU A 141 17.61 30.65 -5.98
N ILE A 142 18.72 29.91 -6.10
CA ILE A 142 19.76 29.89 -5.08
C ILE A 142 20.30 31.31 -4.85
N GLY A 143 20.37 31.71 -3.57
CA GLY A 143 20.78 33.04 -3.16
C GLY A 143 19.68 34.11 -3.25
N ALA A 144 18.43 33.78 -3.58
CA ALA A 144 17.28 34.68 -3.50
C ALA A 144 16.95 34.97 -2.04
N ALA A 145 16.62 36.21 -1.72
CA ALA A 145 16.12 36.57 -0.39
C ALA A 145 14.60 36.41 -0.32
N ILE A 146 14.07 36.21 0.90
CA ILE A 146 12.62 36.22 1.13
C ILE A 146 12.04 37.57 0.71
N GLY A 147 10.94 37.53 -0.06
CA GLY A 147 10.30 38.71 -0.67
C GLY A 147 11.00 39.20 -1.92
N GLU A 148 12.09 38.59 -2.34
CA GLU A 148 12.76 38.95 -3.60
C GLU A 148 11.99 38.42 -4.80
N THR A 149 11.84 39.28 -5.81
CA THR A 149 11.36 38.89 -7.13
C THR A 149 12.54 38.95 -8.11
N ARG A 150 12.75 37.84 -8.85
CA ARG A 150 13.82 37.77 -9.87
C ARG A 150 13.34 37.07 -11.14
N ASP A 151 14.01 37.39 -12.23
CA ASP A 151 13.79 36.70 -13.49
C ASP A 151 14.78 35.55 -13.63
N VAL A 152 14.26 34.34 -13.84
CA VAL A 152 15.01 33.12 -14.10
C VAL A 152 14.83 32.71 -15.55
N THR A 153 15.91 32.75 -16.32
CA THR A 153 15.87 32.37 -17.76
C THR A 153 16.33 30.93 -17.90
N VAL A 154 15.49 30.11 -18.52
CA VAL A 154 15.73 28.67 -18.73
C VAL A 154 15.28 28.24 -20.12
N THR A 155 15.81 27.12 -20.60
CA THR A 155 15.39 26.55 -21.87
C THR A 155 14.70 25.21 -21.63
N PHE A 156 13.50 25.04 -22.14
CA PHE A 156 12.80 23.75 -22.07
C PHE A 156 13.59 22.67 -22.84
N PRO A 157 13.69 21.45 -22.31
CA PRO A 157 14.26 20.33 -23.05
C PRO A 157 13.55 20.11 -24.39
N GLU A 158 14.26 19.69 -25.44
CA GLU A 158 13.65 19.34 -26.73
C GLU A 158 12.66 18.18 -26.64
N SER A 159 12.83 17.30 -25.62
CA SER A 159 11.96 16.16 -25.32
C SER A 159 10.81 16.49 -24.37
N TYR A 160 10.54 17.77 -24.11
CA TYR A 160 9.45 18.16 -23.19
C TYR A 160 8.10 17.75 -23.75
N PRO A 161 7.15 17.21 -22.93
CA PRO A 161 5.90 16.65 -23.42
C PRO A 161 5.02 17.62 -24.22
N SER A 162 5.08 18.93 -23.89
CA SER A 162 4.35 19.97 -24.62
C SER A 162 5.19 20.49 -25.79
N GLU A 163 4.75 20.21 -27.02
CA GLU A 163 5.37 20.71 -28.26
C GLU A 163 5.36 22.26 -28.34
N GLU A 164 4.43 22.93 -27.62
CA GLU A 164 4.32 24.38 -27.61
C GLU A 164 5.51 25.05 -26.93
N VAL A 165 6.14 24.41 -25.97
CA VAL A 165 7.24 24.96 -25.17
C VAL A 165 8.56 24.24 -25.39
N ALA A 166 8.58 23.01 -25.93
CA ALA A 166 9.77 22.21 -26.17
C ALA A 166 10.85 22.99 -26.93
N GLY A 167 12.09 22.99 -26.40
CA GLY A 167 13.26 23.66 -26.98
C GLY A 167 13.23 25.18 -26.92
N LYS A 168 12.19 25.81 -26.34
CA LYS A 168 12.10 27.28 -26.26
C LYS A 168 12.72 27.82 -24.99
N GLU A 169 13.29 29.02 -25.12
CA GLU A 169 13.72 29.84 -23.97
C GLU A 169 12.52 30.49 -23.33
N ALA A 170 12.43 30.37 -22.00
CA ALA A 170 11.40 31.01 -21.19
C ALA A 170 12.03 31.85 -20.07
N VAL A 171 11.38 32.94 -19.76
CA VAL A 171 11.73 33.80 -18.61
C VAL A 171 10.63 33.65 -17.57
N PHE A 172 11.00 33.16 -16.39
CA PHE A 172 10.11 33.06 -15.24
C PHE A 172 10.39 34.20 -14.27
N THR A 173 9.39 35.04 -14.04
CA THR A 173 9.43 36.01 -12.96
C THR A 173 8.99 35.30 -11.68
N VAL A 174 9.90 35.09 -10.75
CA VAL A 174 9.68 34.28 -9.53
C VAL A 174 9.82 35.14 -8.30
N THR A 175 8.84 35.07 -7.39
CA THR A 175 8.88 35.70 -6.07
C THR A 175 9.03 34.63 -5.01
N VAL A 176 10.01 34.75 -4.12
CA VAL A 176 10.19 33.86 -2.97
C VAL A 176 9.36 34.38 -1.79
N ASN A 177 8.31 33.69 -1.42
CA ASN A 177 7.41 34.08 -0.33
C ASN A 177 7.96 33.70 1.03
N SER A 178 8.44 32.45 1.19
CA SER A 178 9.05 31.93 2.41
C SER A 178 10.07 30.85 2.09
N ILE A 179 10.91 30.55 3.07
CA ILE A 179 11.90 29.47 3.02
C ILE A 179 11.72 28.64 4.29
N HIS A 180 11.71 27.32 4.16
CA HIS A 180 11.79 26.41 5.30
C HIS A 180 12.69 25.23 4.98
N THR A 181 13.09 24.51 6.00
CA THR A 181 13.76 23.21 5.89
C THR A 181 12.90 22.15 6.54
N GLU A 182 12.91 20.98 5.95
CA GLU A 182 12.32 19.78 6.52
C GLU A 182 13.43 18.85 6.99
N THR A 183 13.32 18.36 8.20
CA THR A 183 14.31 17.46 8.78
C THR A 183 13.60 16.27 9.43
N ILE A 184 14.12 15.07 9.18
CA ILE A 184 13.66 13.86 9.88
C ILE A 184 14.10 14.03 11.35
N PRO A 185 13.15 13.98 12.29
CA PRO A 185 13.49 14.12 13.71
C PRO A 185 14.24 12.88 14.22
N GLU A 186 15.03 13.04 15.26
CA GLU A 186 15.57 11.90 16.01
C GLU A 186 14.47 11.27 16.86
N LEU A 187 14.48 9.94 16.99
CA LEU A 187 13.57 9.23 17.88
C LEU A 187 13.99 9.52 19.34
N THR A 188 13.20 10.31 20.03
CA THR A 188 13.45 10.73 21.41
C THR A 188 12.23 10.49 22.28
N ASP A 189 12.43 10.43 23.61
CA ASP A 189 11.32 10.29 24.58
C ASP A 189 10.29 11.44 24.47
N GLU A 190 10.68 12.59 23.97
CA GLU A 190 9.76 13.71 23.76
C GLU A 190 8.90 13.49 22.51
N LEU A 191 9.53 13.04 21.41
CA LEU A 191 8.82 12.76 20.17
C LEU A 191 7.77 11.65 20.36
N VAL A 192 8.16 10.54 20.98
CA VAL A 192 7.27 9.36 21.13
C VAL A 192 6.00 9.63 21.92
N LYS A 193 5.98 10.66 22.77
CA LYS A 193 4.76 11.07 23.49
C LYS A 193 3.68 11.66 22.58
N GLY A 194 4.08 12.13 21.41
CA GLY A 194 3.18 12.66 20.38
C GLY A 194 2.82 11.65 19.31
N LEU A 195 3.46 10.47 19.30
CA LEU A 195 3.18 9.39 18.37
C LEU A 195 2.06 8.47 18.90
N GLU A 196 1.58 7.60 18.04
CA GLU A 196 0.63 6.56 18.43
C GLU A 196 1.25 5.60 19.46
N GLY A 197 0.40 4.88 20.21
CA GLY A 197 0.84 3.91 21.22
C GLY A 197 0.92 4.46 22.65
N ASN A 198 0.71 5.79 22.86
CA ASN A 198 0.77 6.43 24.18
C ASN A 198 2.04 6.12 24.98
N CYS A 199 3.18 6.01 24.31
CA CYS A 199 4.45 5.68 24.90
C CYS A 199 5.10 6.89 25.57
N SER A 200 5.92 6.66 26.61
CA SER A 200 6.63 7.71 27.34
C SER A 200 8.13 7.70 27.05
N THR A 201 8.66 6.60 26.57
CA THR A 201 10.07 6.41 26.26
C THR A 201 10.27 5.75 24.90
N VAL A 202 11.47 5.90 24.34
CA VAL A 202 11.86 5.23 23.09
C VAL A 202 11.77 3.70 23.20
N ASP A 203 12.14 3.14 24.34
CA ASP A 203 12.07 1.69 24.54
C ASP A 203 10.62 1.18 24.54
N GLU A 204 9.70 1.92 25.18
CA GLU A 204 8.26 1.60 25.15
C GLU A 204 7.72 1.70 23.71
N TYR A 205 8.14 2.70 22.94
CA TYR A 205 7.71 2.85 21.56
C TYR A 205 8.24 1.72 20.66
N ARG A 206 9.49 1.31 20.82
CA ARG A 206 10.04 0.18 20.07
C ARG A 206 9.30 -1.11 20.38
N GLN A 207 8.94 -1.32 21.64
CA GLN A 207 8.14 -2.47 22.04
C GLN A 207 6.72 -2.42 21.43
N TYR A 208 6.07 -1.28 21.48
CA TYR A 208 4.76 -1.04 20.85
C TYR A 208 4.80 -1.31 19.34
N ALA A 209 5.79 -0.74 18.63
CA ALA A 209 5.97 -0.95 17.20
C ALA A 209 6.23 -2.42 16.87
N TYR A 210 7.04 -3.11 17.66
CA TYR A 210 7.29 -4.54 17.52
C TYR A 210 6.00 -5.37 17.70
N GLU A 211 5.20 -5.07 18.72
CA GLU A 211 3.93 -5.77 18.98
C GLU A 211 2.93 -5.53 17.87
N LEU A 212 2.85 -4.30 17.34
CA LEU A 212 1.99 -3.94 16.19
C LEU A 212 2.39 -4.72 14.94
N LEU A 213 3.68 -4.78 14.61
CA LEU A 213 4.19 -5.53 13.47
C LEU A 213 4.00 -7.05 13.65
N MET A 214 4.18 -7.56 14.86
CA MET A 214 3.93 -8.99 15.16
C MET A 214 2.45 -9.35 15.04
N GLU A 215 1.53 -8.45 15.38
CA GLU A 215 0.09 -8.66 15.18
C GLU A 215 -0.25 -8.73 13.68
N ASP A 216 0.35 -7.88 12.87
CA ASP A 216 0.19 -7.86 11.40
C ASP A 216 0.77 -9.14 10.76
N GLU A 217 1.98 -9.54 11.14
CA GLU A 217 2.62 -10.78 10.69
C GLU A 217 1.80 -12.02 11.09
N GLN A 218 1.28 -12.06 12.33
CA GLN A 218 0.40 -13.14 12.77
C GLN A 218 -0.90 -13.19 11.97
N SER A 219 -1.50 -12.03 11.69
CA SER A 219 -2.71 -11.95 10.87
C SER A 219 -2.47 -12.44 9.44
N THR A 220 -1.32 -12.09 8.87
CA THR A 220 -0.87 -12.55 7.56
C THR A 220 -0.63 -14.06 7.55
N HIS A 221 0.09 -14.58 8.55
CA HIS A 221 0.30 -16.01 8.75
C HIS A 221 -1.02 -16.79 8.81
N ASP A 222 -1.95 -16.35 9.66
CA ASP A 222 -3.23 -17.02 9.85
C ASP A 222 -4.08 -16.98 8.57
N SER A 223 -4.08 -15.86 7.87
CA SER A 223 -4.79 -15.71 6.60
C SER A 223 -4.22 -16.63 5.51
N ASN A 224 -2.89 -16.72 5.40
CA ASN A 224 -2.23 -17.61 4.46
C ASN A 224 -2.52 -19.07 4.78
N ALA A 225 -2.41 -19.46 6.06
CA ALA A 225 -2.74 -20.80 6.50
C ALA A 225 -4.20 -21.17 6.23
N GLN A 226 -5.15 -20.26 6.45
CA GLN A 226 -6.57 -20.45 6.11
C GLN A 226 -6.78 -20.70 4.62
N MET A 227 -6.09 -19.94 3.75
CA MET A 227 -6.18 -20.13 2.29
C MET A 227 -5.60 -21.47 1.87
N ASP A 228 -4.46 -21.88 2.42
CA ASP A 228 -3.85 -23.18 2.13
C ASP A 228 -4.72 -24.36 2.61
N ILE A 229 -5.34 -24.23 3.77
CA ILE A 229 -6.31 -25.21 4.28
C ILE A 229 -7.49 -25.33 3.34
N LEU A 230 -8.08 -24.20 2.94
CA LEU A 230 -9.22 -24.17 2.02
C LEU A 230 -8.85 -24.79 0.67
N ALA A 231 -7.69 -24.45 0.11
CA ALA A 231 -7.20 -25.03 -1.13
C ALA A 231 -7.12 -26.56 -1.05
N LYS A 232 -6.60 -27.12 0.05
CA LYS A 232 -6.55 -28.58 0.28
C LYS A 232 -7.94 -29.19 0.47
N VAL A 233 -8.85 -28.51 1.13
CA VAL A 233 -10.25 -28.96 1.26
C VAL A 233 -10.90 -29.06 -0.10
N VAL A 234 -10.67 -28.08 -0.98
CA VAL A 234 -11.18 -28.08 -2.35
C VAL A 234 -10.53 -29.21 -3.15
N GLU A 235 -9.22 -29.41 -3.06
CA GLU A 235 -8.50 -30.51 -3.73
C GLU A 235 -9.01 -31.90 -3.29
N ASN A 236 -9.31 -32.07 -2.01
CA ASN A 236 -9.85 -33.31 -1.46
C ASN A 236 -11.30 -33.59 -1.85
N SER A 237 -12.01 -32.62 -2.38
CA SER A 237 -13.45 -32.70 -2.67
C SER A 237 -13.73 -32.93 -4.14
N GLU A 238 -14.86 -33.55 -4.44
CA GLU A 238 -15.33 -33.79 -5.83
C GLU A 238 -16.38 -32.76 -6.19
N PHE A 239 -16.17 -32.02 -7.28
CA PHE A 239 -17.08 -30.99 -7.77
C PHE A 239 -17.69 -31.35 -9.09
N LYS A 240 -18.96 -30.95 -9.27
CA LYS A 240 -19.57 -30.76 -10.58
C LYS A 240 -19.39 -29.29 -11.00
N GLU A 241 -19.77 -29.01 -12.24
CA GLU A 241 -19.74 -27.62 -12.77
C GLU A 241 -20.63 -26.71 -11.91
N PRO A 242 -20.09 -25.60 -11.41
CA PRO A 242 -20.85 -24.64 -10.61
C PRO A 242 -21.99 -24.00 -11.43
N PRO A 243 -23.00 -23.40 -10.77
CA PRO A 243 -24.05 -22.65 -11.48
C PRO A 243 -23.45 -21.50 -12.31
N ALA A 244 -23.85 -21.38 -13.56
CA ALA A 244 -23.31 -20.38 -14.49
C ALA A 244 -23.51 -18.93 -13.98
N GLU A 245 -24.64 -18.64 -13.31
CA GLU A 245 -24.91 -17.33 -12.73
C GLU A 245 -23.96 -17.01 -11.58
N MET A 246 -23.58 -18.00 -10.78
CA MET A 246 -22.58 -17.85 -9.71
C MET A 246 -21.20 -17.50 -10.29
N VAL A 247 -20.76 -18.26 -11.30
CA VAL A 247 -19.50 -18.00 -11.99
C VAL A 247 -19.49 -16.59 -12.62
N THR A 248 -20.61 -16.16 -13.24
CA THR A 248 -20.75 -14.83 -13.81
C THR A 248 -20.62 -13.76 -12.73
N ARG A 249 -21.28 -13.89 -11.59
CA ARG A 249 -21.18 -12.94 -10.48
C ARG A 249 -19.75 -12.83 -9.95
N TYR A 250 -19.05 -13.96 -9.77
CA TYR A 250 -17.64 -13.94 -9.34
C TYR A 250 -16.72 -13.32 -10.38
N TYR A 251 -16.95 -13.62 -11.67
CA TYR A 251 -16.21 -13.00 -12.77
C TYR A 251 -16.37 -11.47 -12.80
N ASP A 252 -17.62 -10.99 -12.72
CA ASP A 252 -17.91 -9.56 -12.72
C ASP A 252 -17.28 -8.86 -11.51
N ARG A 253 -17.31 -9.49 -10.34
CA ARG A 253 -16.66 -8.98 -9.13
C ARG A 253 -15.14 -8.90 -9.28
N ILE A 254 -14.49 -9.96 -9.77
CA ILE A 254 -13.04 -9.98 -10.00
C ILE A 254 -12.67 -8.89 -11.00
N LYS A 255 -13.40 -8.78 -12.09
CA LYS A 255 -13.17 -7.78 -13.13
C LYS A 255 -13.36 -6.35 -12.63
N SER A 256 -14.40 -6.10 -11.83
CA SER A 256 -14.68 -4.80 -11.21
C SER A 256 -13.55 -4.40 -10.23
N ASN A 257 -13.11 -5.32 -9.37
CA ASN A 257 -12.00 -5.07 -8.45
C ASN A 257 -10.70 -4.74 -9.19
N MET A 258 -10.39 -5.50 -10.24
CA MET A 258 -9.23 -5.25 -11.08
C MET A 258 -9.31 -3.90 -11.79
N SER A 259 -10.49 -3.52 -12.28
CA SER A 259 -10.73 -2.22 -12.92
C SER A 259 -10.53 -1.06 -11.93
N SER A 260 -11.06 -1.20 -10.71
CA SER A 260 -10.90 -0.18 -9.65
C SER A 260 -9.44 -0.03 -9.25
N TYR A 261 -8.71 -1.15 -9.14
CA TYR A 261 -7.28 -1.14 -8.85
C TYR A 261 -6.47 -0.50 -9.98
N ALA A 262 -6.76 -0.84 -11.24
CA ALA A 262 -6.12 -0.21 -12.41
C ALA A 262 -6.33 1.31 -12.43
N ALA A 263 -7.56 1.76 -12.18
CA ALA A 263 -7.91 3.18 -12.16
C ALA A 263 -7.15 3.97 -11.08
N MET A 264 -6.85 3.35 -9.92
CA MET A 264 -6.05 3.96 -8.85
C MET A 264 -4.62 4.31 -9.31
N TYR A 265 -4.08 3.55 -10.29
CA TYR A 265 -2.78 3.79 -10.92
C TYR A 265 -2.86 4.54 -12.26
N GLY A 266 -4.06 5.03 -12.63
CA GLY A 266 -4.26 5.77 -13.87
C GLY A 266 -4.29 4.92 -15.13
N TYR A 267 -4.50 3.60 -15.01
CA TYR A 267 -4.65 2.68 -16.12
C TYR A 267 -6.13 2.38 -16.41
N ASP A 268 -6.46 2.14 -17.68
CA ASP A 268 -7.66 1.39 -18.02
C ASP A 268 -7.42 -0.12 -17.81
N LEU A 269 -8.52 -0.88 -17.70
CA LEU A 269 -8.44 -2.32 -17.41
C LEU A 269 -7.64 -3.10 -18.46
N GLU A 270 -7.80 -2.79 -19.76
CA GLU A 270 -7.12 -3.51 -20.86
C GLU A 270 -5.60 -3.30 -20.77
N SER A 271 -5.17 -2.05 -20.58
CA SER A 271 -3.76 -1.69 -20.39
C SER A 271 -3.17 -2.35 -19.13
N PHE A 272 -3.94 -2.38 -18.04
CA PHE A 272 -3.51 -3.02 -16.79
C PHE A 272 -3.38 -4.54 -16.95
N MET A 273 -4.35 -5.21 -17.57
CA MET A 273 -4.27 -6.65 -17.86
C MET A 273 -3.08 -6.99 -18.76
N ALA A 274 -2.81 -6.17 -19.79
CA ALA A 274 -1.67 -6.35 -20.65
C ALA A 274 -0.34 -6.19 -19.90
N ALA A 275 -0.24 -5.23 -18.98
CA ALA A 275 0.96 -4.98 -18.18
C ALA A 275 1.22 -6.08 -17.14
N THR A 276 0.17 -6.66 -16.56
CA THR A 276 0.26 -7.76 -15.58
C THR A 276 0.33 -9.15 -16.20
N GLY A 277 0.11 -9.26 -17.52
CA GLY A 277 0.03 -10.55 -18.21
C GLY A 277 -1.25 -11.33 -17.91
N SER A 278 -2.28 -10.67 -17.36
CA SER A 278 -3.56 -11.28 -17.06
C SER A 278 -4.41 -11.46 -18.33
N SER A 279 -5.24 -12.49 -18.37
CA SER A 279 -6.15 -12.77 -19.49
C SER A 279 -7.58 -12.98 -19.02
N GLU A 280 -8.54 -12.77 -19.94
CA GLU A 280 -9.97 -13.06 -19.69
C GLU A 280 -10.20 -14.55 -19.32
N GLU A 281 -9.39 -15.49 -19.89
CA GLU A 281 -9.43 -16.90 -19.55
C GLU A 281 -9.04 -17.16 -18.10
N GLN A 282 -7.98 -16.49 -17.61
CA GLN A 282 -7.55 -16.57 -16.20
C GLN A 282 -8.61 -15.98 -15.25
N LEU A 283 -9.26 -14.88 -15.63
CA LEU A 283 -10.36 -14.32 -14.83
C LEU A 283 -11.54 -15.32 -14.74
N GLN A 284 -11.86 -15.99 -15.84
CA GLN A 284 -12.89 -17.01 -15.87
C GLN A 284 -12.55 -18.22 -14.99
N GLU A 285 -11.31 -18.72 -15.09
CA GLU A 285 -10.82 -19.81 -14.23
C GLU A 285 -10.84 -19.43 -12.75
N SER A 286 -10.45 -18.21 -12.41
CA SER A 286 -10.51 -17.68 -11.05
C SER A 286 -11.97 -17.59 -10.54
N ALA A 287 -12.90 -17.20 -11.38
CA ALA A 287 -14.32 -17.15 -11.04
C ALA A 287 -14.91 -18.55 -10.79
N GLU A 288 -14.53 -19.52 -11.60
CA GLU A 288 -14.93 -20.92 -11.38
C GLU A 288 -14.34 -21.47 -10.09
N GLN A 289 -13.08 -21.18 -9.80
CA GLN A 289 -12.41 -21.60 -8.57
C GLN A 289 -13.10 -20.99 -7.34
N ALA A 290 -13.35 -19.67 -7.34
CA ALA A 290 -14.06 -18.98 -6.27
C ALA A 290 -15.48 -19.56 -6.06
N SER A 291 -16.14 -19.97 -7.15
CA SER A 291 -17.46 -20.62 -7.08
C SER A 291 -17.38 -22.01 -6.42
N ARG A 292 -16.32 -22.79 -6.68
CA ARG A 292 -16.11 -24.09 -6.00
C ARG A 292 -15.80 -23.89 -4.52
N GLU A 293 -14.97 -22.91 -4.18
CA GLU A 293 -14.60 -22.57 -2.79
C GLU A 293 -15.84 -22.22 -1.96
N ILE A 294 -16.68 -21.31 -2.45
CA ILE A 294 -17.88 -20.90 -1.70
C ILE A 294 -18.89 -22.03 -1.57
N ILE A 295 -19.03 -22.91 -2.57
CA ILE A 295 -19.88 -24.10 -2.52
C ILE A 295 -19.33 -25.09 -1.46
N ALA A 296 -18.03 -25.33 -1.40
CA ALA A 296 -17.42 -26.16 -0.38
C ALA A 296 -17.63 -25.59 1.02
N MET A 297 -17.40 -24.29 1.19
CA MET A 297 -17.60 -23.60 2.47
C MET A 297 -19.05 -23.68 2.93
N LYS A 298 -20.02 -23.49 2.04
CA LYS A 298 -21.44 -23.65 2.38
C LYS A 298 -21.79 -25.10 2.77
N ALA A 299 -21.24 -26.09 2.08
CA ALA A 299 -21.45 -27.49 2.44
C ALA A 299 -20.88 -27.82 3.84
N ILE A 300 -19.73 -27.22 4.20
CA ILE A 300 -19.14 -27.34 5.54
C ILE A 300 -20.01 -26.61 6.57
N ALA A 301 -20.47 -25.40 6.25
CA ALA A 301 -21.38 -24.64 7.12
C ALA A 301 -22.65 -25.40 7.44
N ASP A 302 -23.24 -26.07 6.44
CA ASP A 302 -24.40 -26.92 6.64
C ASP A 302 -24.11 -28.16 7.50
N ALA A 303 -22.96 -28.80 7.31
CA ALA A 303 -22.54 -29.97 8.07
C ALA A 303 -22.23 -29.67 9.54
N GLU A 304 -21.63 -28.48 9.82
CA GLU A 304 -21.16 -28.09 11.14
C GLU A 304 -22.06 -27.07 11.86
N ASN A 305 -23.22 -26.72 11.24
CA ASN A 305 -24.19 -25.72 11.76
C ASN A 305 -23.56 -24.31 11.95
N LEU A 306 -22.76 -23.87 10.99
CA LEU A 306 -22.09 -22.57 10.97
C LEU A 306 -22.82 -21.53 10.13
N ASN A 307 -24.03 -21.83 9.67
CA ASN A 307 -24.83 -20.93 8.86
C ASN A 307 -25.10 -19.59 9.58
N VAL A 308 -25.12 -18.51 8.81
CA VAL A 308 -25.43 -17.17 9.29
C VAL A 308 -26.94 -16.99 9.32
N THR A 309 -27.48 -16.59 10.46
CA THR A 309 -28.90 -16.24 10.62
C THR A 309 -29.13 -14.79 10.26
N ASP A 310 -30.38 -14.38 10.06
CA ASP A 310 -30.73 -12.97 9.83
C ASP A 310 -30.45 -12.12 11.08
N GLU A 311 -30.52 -12.73 12.28
CA GLU A 311 -30.16 -12.08 13.55
C GLU A 311 -28.65 -11.82 13.62
N ASP A 312 -27.81 -12.81 13.25
CA ASP A 312 -26.35 -12.61 13.15
C ASP A 312 -26.01 -11.46 12.18
N MET A 313 -26.70 -11.39 11.05
CA MET A 313 -26.52 -10.34 10.07
C MET A 313 -26.89 -8.97 10.62
N ASP A 314 -28.07 -8.86 11.28
CA ASP A 314 -28.54 -7.61 11.85
C ASP A 314 -27.60 -7.11 12.95
N GLU A 315 -27.06 -8.00 13.78
CA GLU A 315 -26.06 -7.65 14.80
C GLU A 315 -24.76 -7.12 14.19
N GLU A 316 -24.26 -7.73 13.10
CA GLU A 316 -23.04 -7.30 12.44
C GLU A 316 -23.22 -5.97 11.71
N LEU A 317 -24.33 -5.81 10.98
CA LEU A 317 -24.65 -4.56 10.31
C LEU A 317 -24.83 -3.41 11.30
N ALA A 318 -25.36 -3.68 12.48
CA ALA A 318 -25.55 -2.65 13.54
C ALA A 318 -24.22 -2.13 14.08
N LYS A 319 -23.16 -2.93 14.10
CA LYS A 319 -21.83 -2.49 14.51
C LYS A 319 -21.20 -1.53 13.49
N ASN A 320 -21.47 -1.78 12.20
CA ASN A 320 -20.78 -1.12 11.10
C ASN A 320 -21.55 0.10 10.56
N ALA A 321 -22.87 0.21 10.76
CA ALA A 321 -23.71 1.26 10.18
C ALA A 321 -23.24 2.67 10.53
N GLY A 322 -22.81 2.89 11.78
CA GLY A 322 -22.31 4.17 12.25
C GLY A 322 -21.02 4.61 11.57
N ASP A 323 -20.12 3.67 11.32
CA ASP A 323 -18.82 3.92 10.69
C ASP A 323 -18.97 4.31 9.22
N TYR A 324 -20.05 3.82 8.57
CA TYR A 324 -20.42 4.19 7.21
C TYR A 324 -21.37 5.39 7.12
N GLY A 325 -21.63 6.06 8.23
CA GLY A 325 -22.43 7.29 8.29
C GLY A 325 -23.95 7.10 8.13
N TYR A 326 -24.46 5.88 8.35
CA TYR A 326 -25.88 5.59 8.29
C TYR A 326 -26.51 5.70 9.69
N GLU A 327 -27.51 6.56 9.83
CA GLU A 327 -28.35 6.66 11.05
C GLU A 327 -29.53 5.67 11.02
N ASP A 328 -29.96 5.25 9.82
CA ASP A 328 -31.10 4.34 9.61
C ASP A 328 -30.62 3.00 9.04
N MET A 329 -30.81 1.93 9.81
CA MET A 329 -30.46 0.55 9.43
C MET A 329 -31.16 0.09 8.15
N GLU A 330 -32.40 0.51 7.92
CA GLU A 330 -33.12 0.11 6.71
C GLU A 330 -32.58 0.81 5.45
N GLU A 331 -32.04 2.02 5.59
CA GLU A 331 -31.33 2.69 4.49
C GLU A 331 -29.99 2.03 4.23
N TYR A 332 -29.25 1.65 5.28
CA TYR A 332 -27.99 0.93 5.16
C TYR A 332 -28.19 -0.42 4.46
N LYS A 333 -29.16 -1.23 4.89
CA LYS A 333 -29.48 -2.51 4.26
C LYS A 333 -29.82 -2.39 2.78
N LYS A 334 -30.49 -1.29 2.35
CA LYS A 334 -30.81 -1.07 0.93
C LYS A 334 -29.58 -0.76 0.06
N ALA A 335 -28.53 -0.25 0.66
CA ALA A 335 -27.29 0.07 -0.03
C ALA A 335 -26.35 -1.14 -0.19
N LEU A 336 -26.69 -2.29 0.45
CA LEU A 336 -25.84 -3.47 0.52
C LEU A 336 -26.39 -4.64 -0.31
N ASP A 337 -25.47 -5.44 -0.86
CA ASP A 337 -25.76 -6.81 -1.28
C ASP A 337 -25.88 -7.71 -0.04
N LEU A 338 -27.07 -7.81 0.53
CA LEU A 338 -27.31 -8.58 1.75
C LEU A 338 -27.01 -10.08 1.59
N LYS A 339 -27.22 -10.66 0.39
CA LYS A 339 -26.90 -12.07 0.13
C LYS A 339 -25.38 -12.27 0.10
N GLY A 340 -24.65 -11.37 -0.56
CA GLY A 340 -23.20 -11.40 -0.58
C GLY A 340 -22.59 -11.16 0.80
N ASN A 341 -23.15 -10.26 1.61
CA ASN A 341 -22.71 -10.05 3.00
C ASN A 341 -22.92 -11.30 3.86
N LYS A 342 -24.06 -11.99 3.69
CA LYS A 342 -24.32 -13.24 4.39
C LYS A 342 -23.35 -14.36 4.01
N GLU A 343 -23.01 -14.45 2.71
CA GLU A 343 -21.96 -15.37 2.24
C GLU A 343 -20.60 -15.02 2.86
N TYR A 344 -20.23 -13.73 2.91
CA TYR A 344 -18.98 -13.28 3.53
C TYR A 344 -18.90 -13.68 5.01
N MET A 345 -19.92 -13.37 5.80
CA MET A 345 -19.97 -13.76 7.22
C MET A 345 -19.90 -15.28 7.42
N MET A 346 -20.55 -16.07 6.54
CA MET A 346 -20.44 -17.52 6.55
C MET A 346 -18.99 -17.96 6.25
N THR A 347 -18.34 -17.35 5.28
CA THR A 347 -16.95 -17.63 4.92
C THR A 347 -16.02 -17.44 6.13
N GLU A 348 -16.14 -16.33 6.85
CA GLU A 348 -15.35 -16.06 8.06
C GLU A 348 -15.54 -17.14 9.14
N LYS A 349 -16.80 -17.54 9.40
CA LYS A 349 -17.09 -18.62 10.37
C LYS A 349 -16.47 -19.96 9.94
N VAL A 350 -16.53 -20.29 8.64
CA VAL A 350 -15.98 -21.55 8.12
C VAL A 350 -14.47 -21.54 8.09
N LEU A 351 -13.83 -20.45 7.68
CA LEU A 351 -12.38 -20.33 7.67
C LEU A 351 -11.81 -20.44 9.09
N SER A 352 -12.42 -19.75 10.07
CA SER A 352 -12.03 -19.89 11.48
C SER A 352 -12.19 -21.33 11.96
N PHE A 353 -13.31 -21.98 11.65
CA PHE A 353 -13.54 -23.40 12.00
C PHE A 353 -12.50 -24.34 11.37
N LEU A 354 -12.17 -24.15 10.09
CA LEU A 354 -11.18 -24.95 9.39
C LEU A 354 -9.79 -24.77 10.01
N PHE A 355 -9.42 -23.53 10.31
CA PHE A 355 -8.17 -23.17 10.94
C PHE A 355 -8.03 -23.83 12.33
N ASP A 356 -9.08 -23.74 13.17
CA ASP A 356 -9.11 -24.34 14.50
C ASP A 356 -9.01 -25.88 14.49
N ASN A 357 -9.40 -26.51 13.37
CA ASN A 357 -9.38 -27.97 13.21
C ASN A 357 -8.22 -28.48 12.33
N ALA A 358 -7.33 -27.61 11.87
CA ALA A 358 -6.17 -27.96 11.05
C ALA A 358 -4.95 -28.31 11.92
N VAL A 359 -3.93 -28.87 11.27
CA VAL A 359 -2.59 -29.09 11.85
C VAL A 359 -1.63 -28.18 11.09
N ILE A 360 -1.31 -27.04 11.70
CA ILE A 360 -0.39 -26.07 11.12
C ILE A 360 1.00 -26.35 11.66
N THR A 361 1.97 -26.46 10.78
CA THR A 361 3.38 -26.64 11.12
C THR A 361 4.15 -25.41 10.65
N ASP A 362 4.66 -24.64 11.62
CA ASP A 362 5.44 -23.46 11.33
C ASP A 362 6.85 -23.85 10.85
N THR A 363 7.25 -23.27 9.73
CA THR A 363 8.64 -23.30 9.26
C THR A 363 9.35 -22.05 9.75
N GLN A 364 10.67 -22.17 9.98
CA GLN A 364 11.45 -20.98 10.33
C GLN A 364 11.48 -20.04 9.12
N PRO A 365 11.39 -18.70 9.33
CA PRO A 365 11.61 -17.73 8.27
C PRO A 365 12.93 -18.04 7.56
N GLU A 366 12.94 -18.01 6.22
CA GLU A 366 14.21 -18.10 5.49
C GLU A 366 15.04 -16.87 5.88
N GLU A 367 16.13 -17.07 6.62
CA GLU A 367 17.16 -16.05 6.79
C GLU A 367 17.59 -15.65 5.37
N THR A 368 17.14 -14.49 4.91
CA THR A 368 17.58 -13.94 3.63
C THR A 368 19.11 -13.87 3.67
N ALA A 369 19.76 -14.50 2.71
CA ALA A 369 21.21 -14.69 2.55
C ALA A 369 22.04 -13.37 2.48
N ALA A 370 21.57 -12.28 3.10
CA ALA A 370 22.24 -11.00 3.23
C ALA A 370 23.17 -10.91 4.45
N GLN A 371 23.11 -11.89 5.39
CA GLN A 371 23.96 -11.86 6.58
C GLN A 371 25.25 -12.67 6.49
N GLU A 372 25.42 -13.56 5.49
CA GLU A 372 26.66 -14.35 5.38
C GLU A 372 27.85 -13.58 4.78
N THR A 373 27.66 -12.41 4.15
CA THR A 373 28.76 -11.64 3.56
C THR A 373 29.46 -10.68 4.54
N SER A 374 28.87 -10.36 5.69
CA SER A 374 29.49 -9.44 6.68
C SER A 374 30.32 -10.17 7.76
N ALA A 375 30.11 -11.46 7.96
CA ALA A 375 30.87 -12.23 8.96
C ALA A 375 32.20 -12.78 8.41
N GLU A 376 32.34 -12.98 7.08
CA GLU A 376 33.60 -13.44 6.48
C GLU A 376 34.59 -12.31 6.20
N GLU A 377 34.12 -11.07 6.01
CA GLU A 377 35.01 -9.91 5.76
C GLU A 377 35.67 -9.38 7.04
N THR A 378 35.09 -9.62 8.23
CA THR A 378 35.71 -9.27 9.52
C THR A 378 36.70 -10.30 10.04
N ALA A 379 36.67 -11.55 9.54
CA ALA A 379 37.61 -12.60 9.94
C ALA A 379 38.93 -12.56 9.15
N GLN A 380 39.02 -11.88 8.00
CA GLN A 380 40.23 -11.76 7.21
C GLN A 380 41.08 -10.50 7.46
N ALA A 381 40.59 -9.57 8.29
CA ALA A 381 41.32 -8.34 8.61
C ALA A 381 42.25 -8.44 9.85
N ASP A 382 42.23 -9.54 10.61
CA ASP A 382 42.99 -9.65 11.88
C ASP A 382 44.22 -10.57 11.84
N GLU A 383 44.65 -11.09 10.65
CA GLU A 383 45.85 -11.93 10.53
C GLU A 383 47.04 -11.30 9.78
N THR A 384 47.09 -9.99 9.52
CA THR A 384 48.23 -9.36 8.84
C THR A 384 48.86 -8.16 9.56
N GLU A 385 49.01 -8.23 10.88
CA GLU A 385 49.90 -7.32 11.60
C GLU A 385 50.60 -7.95 12.78
N THR A 386 51.56 -8.86 12.51
CA THR A 386 52.74 -9.02 13.41
C THR A 386 53.86 -9.76 12.69
N GLY A 387 54.98 -9.13 12.56
CA GLY A 387 56.25 -9.82 12.21
C GLY A 387 57.15 -9.03 11.27
N THR A 388 57.72 -8.03 11.77
CA THR A 388 59.13 -7.89 12.21
C THR A 388 60.14 -7.50 11.10
N ALA A 389 60.75 -6.38 11.35
CA ALA A 389 61.93 -5.82 10.69
C ALA A 389 63.18 -6.70 10.81
N ALA A 390 64.07 -6.48 9.91
CA ALA A 390 65.53 -6.71 9.82
C ALA A 390 65.88 -7.70 8.72
N GLU A 391 66.79 -7.51 7.86
CA GLU A 391 68.10 -6.92 7.85
C GLU A 391 68.66 -7.05 6.43
N THR A 392 69.22 -5.95 5.95
CA THR A 392 70.48 -5.77 5.18
C THR A 392 70.89 -6.76 4.10
N ALA A 393 71.24 -6.15 3.01
CA ALA A 393 72.50 -6.19 2.27
C ALA A 393 72.74 -7.24 1.14
N SER A 394 73.06 -6.68 0.03
CA SER A 394 74.24 -6.98 -0.78
C SER A 394 74.11 -7.88 -1.98
N GLU A 395 74.43 -7.24 -3.07
CA GLU A 395 75.32 -7.69 -4.18
C GLU A 395 74.80 -8.63 -5.28
N THR A 396 74.72 -8.04 -6.41
CA THR A 396 75.65 -8.17 -7.58
C THR A 396 75.40 -9.34 -8.56
N GLN A 397 75.17 -8.88 -9.78
CA GLN A 397 75.69 -9.43 -11.08
C GLN A 397 75.31 -10.86 -11.50
N THR A 398 74.91 -11.03 -12.60
CA THR A 398 75.37 -11.13 -13.97
C THR A 398 74.64 -12.19 -14.77
N GLU A 399 74.29 -11.78 -15.98
CA GLU A 399 74.46 -12.40 -17.28
C GLU A 399 73.98 -13.81 -17.64
N THR A 400 73.33 -13.75 -18.80
CA THR A 400 73.42 -14.66 -19.94
C THR A 400 72.83 -16.07 -19.91
N LYS A 401 71.81 -16.24 -20.62
CA LYS A 401 71.69 -16.72 -22.00
C LYS A 401 70.23 -16.79 -22.42
#